data_709d760fd36abe693a3eea22ee31c4bd
#
_entry.id   709d760fd36abe693a3eea22ee31c4bd
#
_cell.length_a   1.000
_cell.length_b   1.000
_cell.length_c   1.000
_cell.angle_alpha   90.00
_cell.angle_beta   90.00
_cell.angle_gamma   90.00
#
_symmetry.space_group_name_H-M   'P 1'
#
loop_
_entity.id
_entity.type
_entity.pdbx_description
1 polymer ?
#
loop_
_entity_poly.entity_id
_entity_poly.type
_entity_poly.pdbx_seq_one_letter_code
_entity_poly.pdbx_strand_id
1 'polypeptide(L)'
;MGRPRKDETTQDVRERLIVAMADRLIREPASAVTVTSLIKEVGCNRSTFYYYFADTEQLAEAALDAVVPVEIPRALLSLIRQGAFSLSPATPNIPDLVQRNAQGIDTLCAVLNGPNAALAQKRVKRRLLEDVLPDLGVSLSSNTDDPTSRIVFEYATGGLLALMAYRAETGFAYPVETFLHCLAPEVPAALLDVLSEKR
;
A
#
# COMPACT_ATOMS: atom_id res chain seq x y z
N MET A 1 -26.27 -12.04 -30.21
CA MET A 1 -25.78 -11.25 -29.06
C MET A 1 -25.71 -12.19 -27.87
N GLY A 2 -24.49 -12.62 -27.48
CA GLY A 2 -24.28 -13.50 -26.34
C GLY A 2 -24.50 -12.75 -25.04
N ARG A 3 -25.27 -13.35 -24.12
CA ARG A 3 -25.44 -12.86 -22.75
C ARG A 3 -24.08 -12.88 -22.07
N PRO A 4 -23.59 -11.78 -21.44
CA PRO A 4 -22.31 -11.80 -20.73
C PRO A 4 -22.28 -12.95 -19.73
N ARG A 5 -21.14 -13.66 -19.63
CA ARG A 5 -20.99 -14.76 -18.66
C ARG A 5 -21.13 -14.16 -17.27
N LYS A 6 -21.90 -14.84 -16.41
CA LYS A 6 -22.23 -14.44 -15.04
C LYS A 6 -20.98 -14.10 -14.21
N ASP A 7 -19.84 -14.71 -14.53
CA ASP A 7 -18.56 -14.53 -13.84
C ASP A 7 -17.88 -13.18 -14.14
N GLU A 8 -17.91 -12.70 -15.40
CA GLU A 8 -17.32 -11.42 -15.80
C GLU A 8 -18.06 -10.23 -15.18
N THR A 9 -19.39 -10.26 -15.17
CA THR A 9 -20.21 -9.21 -14.54
C THR A 9 -20.06 -9.18 -13.01
N THR A 10 -19.76 -10.33 -12.43
CA THR A 10 -19.65 -10.52 -10.99
C THR A 10 -18.31 -10.01 -10.46
N GLN A 11 -17.22 -10.26 -11.18
CA GLN A 11 -15.89 -9.72 -10.85
C GLN A 11 -15.85 -8.18 -10.95
N ASP A 12 -16.52 -7.61 -11.95
CA ASP A 12 -16.70 -6.17 -12.11
C ASP A 12 -17.36 -5.52 -10.88
N VAL A 13 -18.38 -6.12 -10.27
CA VAL A 13 -19.06 -5.58 -9.08
C VAL A 13 -18.13 -5.58 -7.87
N ARG A 14 -17.32 -6.62 -7.67
CA ARG A 14 -16.33 -6.67 -6.57
C ARG A 14 -15.32 -5.54 -6.68
N GLU A 15 -14.76 -5.35 -7.87
CA GLU A 15 -13.78 -4.29 -8.14
C GLU A 15 -14.38 -2.90 -7.95
N ARG A 16 -15.62 -2.68 -8.42
CA ARG A 16 -16.34 -1.42 -8.23
C ARG A 16 -16.60 -1.10 -6.77
N LEU A 17 -16.91 -2.09 -5.94
CA LEU A 17 -17.03 -1.92 -4.48
C LEU A 17 -15.69 -1.53 -3.85
N ILE A 18 -14.59 -2.15 -4.27
CA ILE A 18 -13.23 -1.83 -3.81
C ILE A 18 -12.86 -0.39 -4.18
N VAL A 19 -13.08 0.02 -5.42
CA VAL A 19 -12.78 1.38 -5.89
C VAL A 19 -13.65 2.41 -5.16
N ALA A 20 -14.96 2.17 -5.04
CA ALA A 20 -15.86 3.07 -4.32
C ALA A 20 -15.46 3.22 -2.84
N MET A 21 -15.01 2.14 -2.21
CA MET A 21 -14.52 2.20 -0.83
C MET A 21 -13.20 2.97 -0.73
N ALA A 22 -12.25 2.76 -1.64
CA ALA A 22 -10.98 3.49 -1.67
C ALA A 22 -11.21 5.01 -1.79
N ASP A 23 -12.12 5.43 -2.66
CA ASP A 23 -12.50 6.83 -2.84
C ASP A 23 -13.12 7.45 -1.57
N ARG A 24 -13.91 6.67 -0.83
CA ARG A 24 -14.51 7.12 0.43
C ARG A 24 -13.49 7.23 1.55
N LEU A 25 -12.54 6.31 1.63
CA LEU A 25 -11.48 6.33 2.65
C LEU A 25 -10.64 7.61 2.61
N ILE A 26 -10.60 8.32 1.50
CA ILE A 26 -9.93 9.63 1.38
C ILE A 26 -10.71 10.72 2.15
N ARG A 27 -12.04 10.67 2.13
CA ARG A 27 -12.91 11.79 2.51
C ARG A 27 -13.59 11.62 3.86
N GLU A 28 -13.90 10.41 4.26
CA GLU A 28 -14.68 10.13 5.48
C GLU A 28 -14.09 8.93 6.26
N PRO A 29 -14.27 8.89 7.59
CA PRO A 29 -13.83 7.74 8.38
C PRO A 29 -14.48 6.45 7.89
N ALA A 30 -13.73 5.35 7.86
CA ALA A 30 -14.22 4.03 7.45
C ALA A 30 -15.48 3.62 8.23
N SER A 31 -15.58 4.00 9.51
CA SER A 31 -16.73 3.75 10.37
C SER A 31 -18.03 4.48 9.96
N ALA A 32 -17.91 5.54 9.17
CA ALA A 32 -19.08 6.28 8.64
C ALA A 32 -19.64 5.65 7.35
N VAL A 33 -18.85 4.82 6.67
CA VAL A 33 -19.26 4.17 5.43
C VAL A 33 -20.22 3.03 5.72
N THR A 34 -21.40 3.05 5.08
CA THR A 34 -22.43 2.02 5.26
C THR A 34 -22.60 1.14 4.03
N VAL A 35 -22.99 -0.12 4.23
CA VAL A 35 -23.34 -1.03 3.13
C VAL A 35 -24.40 -0.41 2.22
N THR A 36 -25.42 0.25 2.81
CA THR A 36 -26.51 0.86 2.05
C THR A 36 -26.03 1.97 1.11
N SER A 37 -25.09 2.80 1.57
CA SER A 37 -24.52 3.86 0.72
C SER A 37 -23.68 3.30 -0.42
N LEU A 38 -22.86 2.27 -0.16
CA LEU A 38 -22.02 1.62 -1.15
C LEU A 38 -22.82 0.89 -2.25
N ILE A 39 -23.82 0.08 -1.85
CA ILE A 39 -24.63 -0.64 -2.84
C ILE A 39 -25.43 0.29 -3.74
N LYS A 40 -25.89 1.43 -3.21
CA LYS A 40 -26.56 2.48 -3.99
C LYS A 40 -25.61 3.11 -5.00
N GLU A 41 -24.39 3.42 -4.59
CA GLU A 41 -23.36 4.03 -5.43
C GLU A 41 -22.91 3.09 -6.55
N VAL A 42 -22.63 1.84 -6.21
CA VAL A 42 -22.15 0.82 -7.14
C VAL A 42 -23.27 0.26 -8.02
N GLY A 43 -24.53 0.41 -7.62
CA GLY A 43 -25.69 -0.13 -8.33
C GLY A 43 -25.81 -1.64 -8.21
N CYS A 44 -25.48 -2.20 -7.04
CA CYS A 44 -25.66 -3.63 -6.75
C CYS A 44 -26.69 -3.84 -5.64
N ASN A 45 -27.10 -5.10 -5.42
CA ASN A 45 -28.00 -5.44 -4.33
C ASN A 45 -27.23 -5.87 -3.06
N ARG A 46 -27.94 -5.93 -1.93
CA ARG A 46 -27.36 -6.26 -0.64
C ARG A 46 -26.80 -7.68 -0.57
N SER A 47 -27.46 -8.65 -1.23
CA SER A 47 -26.96 -10.01 -1.27
C SER A 47 -25.66 -10.14 -2.08
N THR A 48 -25.49 -9.34 -3.13
CA THR A 48 -24.24 -9.26 -3.90
C THR A 48 -23.10 -8.69 -3.06
N PHE A 49 -23.36 -7.67 -2.22
CA PHE A 49 -22.35 -7.17 -1.29
C PHE A 49 -21.87 -8.27 -0.35
N TYR A 50 -22.82 -8.93 0.35
CA TYR A 50 -22.49 -9.99 1.32
C TYR A 50 -21.95 -11.29 0.69
N TYR A 51 -22.07 -11.44 -0.61
CA TYR A 51 -21.39 -12.53 -1.35
C TYR A 51 -19.87 -12.32 -1.36
N TYR A 52 -19.39 -11.03 -1.40
CA TYR A 52 -17.97 -10.71 -1.50
C TYR A 52 -17.33 -10.31 -0.18
N PHE A 53 -18.07 -9.61 0.67
CA PHE A 53 -17.55 -9.00 1.89
C PHE A 53 -18.51 -9.23 3.05
N ALA A 54 -17.98 -9.68 4.19
CA ALA A 54 -18.78 -9.90 5.39
C ALA A 54 -19.32 -8.56 5.95
N ASP A 55 -18.53 -7.49 5.84
CA ASP A 55 -18.85 -6.16 6.34
C ASP A 55 -18.06 -5.07 5.60
N THR A 56 -18.24 -3.81 6.02
CA THR A 56 -17.51 -2.66 5.48
C THR A 56 -16.04 -2.62 5.93
N GLU A 57 -15.69 -3.24 7.03
CA GLU A 57 -14.30 -3.31 7.52
C GLU A 57 -13.47 -4.21 6.61
N GLN A 58 -13.98 -5.40 6.27
CA GLN A 58 -13.33 -6.29 5.30
C GLN A 58 -13.18 -5.63 3.93
N LEU A 59 -14.19 -4.88 3.49
CA LEU A 59 -14.09 -4.11 2.24
C LEU A 59 -13.05 -2.99 2.34
N ALA A 60 -12.95 -2.28 3.48
CA ALA A 60 -11.94 -1.25 3.68
C ALA A 60 -10.51 -1.83 3.65
N GLU A 61 -10.30 -2.99 4.26
CA GLU A 61 -9.02 -3.70 4.16
C GLU A 61 -8.69 -4.08 2.71
N ALA A 62 -9.65 -4.63 1.98
CA ALA A 62 -9.47 -4.98 0.57
C ALA A 62 -9.20 -3.76 -0.32
N ALA A 63 -9.83 -2.62 -0.03
CA ALA A 63 -9.59 -1.36 -0.72
C ALA A 63 -8.18 -0.82 -0.47
N LEU A 64 -7.70 -0.88 0.76
CA LEU A 64 -6.33 -0.51 1.09
C LEU A 64 -5.31 -1.44 0.44
N ASP A 65 -5.58 -2.75 0.39
CA ASP A 65 -4.70 -3.70 -0.30
C ASP A 65 -4.59 -3.41 -1.80
N ALA A 66 -5.68 -3.01 -2.43
CA ALA A 66 -5.69 -2.69 -3.85
C ALA A 66 -4.86 -1.43 -4.19
N VAL A 67 -4.72 -0.49 -3.26
CA VAL A 67 -3.95 0.75 -3.47
C VAL A 67 -2.52 0.68 -2.93
N VAL A 68 -2.14 -0.38 -2.23
CA VAL A 68 -0.76 -0.59 -1.75
C VAL A 68 0.05 -1.37 -2.80
N PRO A 69 0.94 -0.69 -3.54
CA PRO A 69 1.73 -1.33 -4.60
C PRO A 69 2.92 -2.11 -3.99
N VAL A 70 2.69 -3.33 -3.54
CA VAL A 70 3.71 -4.17 -2.87
C VAL A 70 4.92 -4.48 -3.74
N GLU A 71 4.80 -4.38 -5.05
CA GLU A 71 5.88 -4.59 -6.02
C GLU A 71 6.99 -3.54 -5.87
N ILE A 72 6.64 -2.30 -5.51
CA ILE A 72 7.62 -1.22 -5.35
C ILE A 72 8.54 -1.46 -4.14
N PRO A 73 8.03 -1.64 -2.89
CA PRO A 73 8.90 -1.94 -1.77
C PRO A 73 9.65 -3.26 -1.94
N ARG A 74 9.05 -4.28 -2.58
CA ARG A 74 9.72 -5.55 -2.89
C ARG A 74 10.93 -5.32 -3.81
N ALA A 75 10.79 -4.54 -4.87
CA ALA A 75 11.87 -4.20 -5.78
C ALA A 75 12.96 -3.37 -5.08
N LEU A 76 12.58 -2.34 -4.32
CA LEU A 76 13.51 -1.50 -3.57
C LEU A 76 14.34 -2.29 -2.56
N LEU A 77 13.69 -3.12 -1.73
CA LEU A 77 14.37 -3.94 -0.73
C LEU A 77 15.27 -5.00 -1.37
N SER A 78 14.88 -5.56 -2.52
CA SER A 78 15.73 -6.49 -3.28
C SER A 78 17.01 -5.81 -3.77
N LEU A 79 16.94 -4.58 -4.27
CA LEU A 79 18.10 -3.79 -4.70
C LEU A 79 19.02 -3.45 -3.52
N ILE A 80 18.44 -3.04 -2.39
CA ILE A 80 19.18 -2.77 -1.15
C ILE A 80 19.99 -4.00 -0.74
N ARG A 81 19.36 -5.17 -0.72
CA ARG A 81 20.01 -6.43 -0.36
C ARG A 81 21.16 -6.85 -1.30
N GLN A 82 21.06 -6.45 -2.57
CA GLN A 82 22.11 -6.74 -3.58
C GLN A 82 23.28 -5.74 -3.52
N GLY A 83 23.25 -4.76 -2.61
CA GLY A 83 24.22 -3.67 -2.56
C GLY A 83 24.17 -2.72 -3.77
N ALA A 84 23.14 -2.85 -4.58
CA ALA A 84 22.92 -2.07 -5.80
C ALA A 84 22.07 -0.83 -5.55
N PHE A 85 22.09 -0.29 -4.32
CA PHE A 85 21.26 0.84 -3.97
C PHE A 85 21.83 2.14 -4.55
N SER A 86 21.52 2.38 -5.79
CA SER A 86 21.56 3.68 -6.42
C SER A 86 20.25 3.83 -7.18
N LEU A 87 19.37 4.70 -6.71
CA LEU A 87 18.21 5.13 -7.50
C LEU A 87 18.71 6.05 -8.63
N SER A 88 19.64 5.53 -9.42
CA SER A 88 20.00 6.12 -10.70
C SER A 88 18.79 5.97 -11.63
N PRO A 89 18.54 6.93 -12.52
CA PRO A 89 17.61 6.75 -13.64
C PRO A 89 17.89 5.49 -14.47
N ALA A 90 19.09 4.92 -14.32
CA ALA A 90 19.51 3.66 -14.93
C ALA A 90 19.11 2.40 -14.13
N THR A 91 18.47 2.53 -12.95
CA THR A 91 18.00 1.35 -12.20
C THR A 91 16.79 0.76 -12.94
N PRO A 92 16.93 -0.43 -13.57
CA PRO A 92 15.85 -1.00 -14.37
C PRO A 92 14.58 -1.18 -13.54
N ASN A 93 13.44 -0.82 -14.09
CA ASN A 93 12.08 -1.13 -13.64
C ASN A 93 11.45 -0.30 -12.53
N ILE A 94 12.15 0.47 -11.68
CA ILE A 94 11.49 1.26 -10.62
C ILE A 94 10.62 2.39 -11.20
N PRO A 95 11.09 3.24 -12.15
CA PRO A 95 10.25 4.26 -12.77
C PRO A 95 9.00 3.68 -13.43
N ASP A 96 9.13 2.56 -14.15
CA ASP A 96 8.00 1.90 -14.82
C ASP A 96 7.01 1.31 -13.80
N LEU A 97 7.50 0.76 -12.68
CA LEU A 97 6.66 0.26 -11.60
C LEU A 97 5.89 1.40 -10.95
N VAL A 98 6.54 2.52 -10.66
CA VAL A 98 5.92 3.72 -10.10
C VAL A 98 4.87 4.27 -11.04
N GLN A 99 5.16 4.40 -12.32
CA GLN A 99 4.22 4.92 -13.32
C GLN A 99 2.99 4.02 -13.46
N ARG A 100 3.16 2.71 -13.53
CA ARG A 100 2.04 1.75 -13.60
C ARG A 100 1.15 1.78 -12.36
N ASN A 101 1.71 2.10 -11.19
CA ASN A 101 1.00 2.14 -9.91
C ASN A 101 0.66 3.58 -9.47
N ALA A 102 0.85 4.59 -10.32
CA ALA A 102 0.74 6.00 -9.94
C ALA A 102 -0.61 6.32 -9.29
N GLN A 103 -1.72 5.85 -9.87
CA GLN A 103 -3.05 6.09 -9.30
C GLN A 103 -3.22 5.47 -7.90
N GLY A 104 -2.75 4.24 -7.70
CA GLY A 104 -2.79 3.58 -6.39
C GLY A 104 -1.92 4.32 -5.37
N ILE A 105 -0.72 4.76 -5.77
CA ILE A 105 0.18 5.55 -4.93
C ILE A 105 -0.48 6.87 -4.53
N ASP A 106 -1.10 7.58 -5.46
CA ASP A 106 -1.76 8.87 -5.20
C ASP A 106 -2.97 8.67 -4.27
N THR A 107 -3.75 7.62 -4.47
CA THR A 107 -4.85 7.25 -3.58
C THR A 107 -4.34 6.93 -2.19
N LEU A 108 -3.28 6.14 -2.05
CA LEU A 108 -2.66 5.83 -0.77
C LEU A 108 -2.14 7.09 -0.07
N CYS A 109 -1.46 7.99 -0.79
CA CYS A 109 -1.01 9.28 -0.26
C CYS A 109 -2.19 10.10 0.28
N ALA A 110 -3.30 10.16 -0.47
CA ALA A 110 -4.50 10.89 -0.06
C ALA A 110 -5.16 10.26 1.19
N VAL A 111 -5.23 8.93 1.29
CA VAL A 111 -5.75 8.24 2.48
C VAL A 111 -4.84 8.47 3.69
N LEU A 112 -3.51 8.47 3.51
CA LEU A 112 -2.54 8.74 4.57
C LEU A 112 -2.60 10.18 5.09
N ASN A 113 -3.05 11.12 4.27
CA ASN A 113 -3.30 12.53 4.65
C ASN A 113 -4.75 12.76 5.15
N GLY A 114 -5.58 11.73 5.17
CA GLY A 114 -7.01 11.80 5.47
C GLY A 114 -7.39 11.21 6.83
N PRO A 115 -8.71 11.06 7.08
CA PRO A 115 -9.25 10.57 8.35
C PRO A 115 -8.90 9.10 8.64
N ASN A 116 -8.42 8.35 7.66
CA ASN A 116 -8.06 6.94 7.79
C ASN A 116 -6.52 6.69 7.80
N ALA A 117 -5.72 7.73 8.09
CA ALA A 117 -4.26 7.63 8.08
C ALA A 117 -3.73 6.49 8.97
N ALA A 118 -4.23 6.37 10.19
CA ALA A 118 -3.82 5.32 11.12
C ALA A 118 -4.17 3.91 10.61
N LEU A 119 -5.35 3.74 9.99
CA LEU A 119 -5.76 2.48 9.38
C LEU A 119 -4.85 2.11 8.20
N ALA A 120 -4.57 3.06 7.32
CA ALA A 120 -3.68 2.88 6.18
C ALA A 120 -2.26 2.53 6.62
N GLN A 121 -1.69 3.27 7.59
CA GLN A 121 -0.36 3.00 8.14
C GLN A 121 -0.25 1.58 8.70
N LYS A 122 -1.23 1.17 9.52
CA LYS A 122 -1.29 -0.18 10.08
C LYS A 122 -1.35 -1.25 8.97
N ARG A 123 -2.18 -1.02 7.94
CA ARG A 123 -2.33 -1.98 6.83
C ARG A 123 -1.06 -2.09 5.98
N VAL A 124 -0.44 -0.96 5.62
CA VAL A 124 0.82 -0.96 4.86
C VAL A 124 1.93 -1.69 5.63
N LYS A 125 2.12 -1.37 6.92
CA LYS A 125 3.12 -2.05 7.75
C LYS A 125 2.88 -3.54 7.85
N ARG A 126 1.61 -3.96 8.04
CA ARG A 126 1.24 -5.39 8.07
C ARG A 126 1.61 -6.08 6.76
N ARG A 127 1.26 -5.50 5.61
CA ARG A 127 1.61 -6.06 4.30
C ARG A 127 3.12 -6.15 4.05
N LEU A 128 3.88 -5.16 4.49
CA LEU A 128 5.33 -5.24 4.41
C LEU A 128 5.89 -6.40 5.24
N LEU A 129 5.36 -6.60 6.44
CA LEU A 129 5.80 -7.67 7.35
C LEU A 129 5.37 -9.07 6.90
N GLU A 130 4.15 -9.20 6.37
CA GLU A 130 3.56 -10.50 6.05
C GLU A 130 3.83 -10.94 4.60
N ASP A 131 3.85 -10.00 3.65
CA ASP A 131 3.91 -10.31 2.22
C ASP A 131 5.29 -10.00 1.59
N VAL A 132 5.98 -8.95 2.07
CA VAL A 132 7.19 -8.46 1.39
C VAL A 132 8.46 -8.98 2.03
N LEU A 133 8.62 -8.82 3.33
CA LEU A 133 9.84 -9.22 4.04
C LEU A 133 10.09 -10.73 4.00
N PRO A 134 9.08 -11.62 4.17
CA PRO A 134 9.28 -13.06 4.07
C PRO A 134 9.75 -13.51 2.69
N ASP A 135 9.24 -12.92 1.61
CA ASP A 135 9.67 -13.21 0.23
C ASP A 135 11.17 -12.89 0.02
N LEU A 136 11.70 -11.95 0.79
CA LEU A 136 13.11 -11.56 0.77
C LEU A 136 13.96 -12.37 1.78
N GLY A 137 13.36 -13.32 2.47
CA GLY A 137 14.02 -14.12 3.51
C GLY A 137 14.30 -13.34 4.79
N VAL A 138 13.62 -12.19 4.99
CA VAL A 138 13.73 -11.37 6.19
C VAL A 138 12.55 -11.66 7.11
N SER A 139 12.82 -12.02 8.36
CA SER A 139 11.80 -12.22 9.39
C SER A 139 12.08 -11.27 10.54
N LEU A 140 11.17 -10.32 10.74
CA LEU A 140 11.17 -9.47 11.93
C LEU A 140 10.31 -10.16 12.99
N SER A 141 10.90 -11.12 13.72
CA SER A 141 10.23 -11.87 14.77
C SER A 141 9.77 -10.93 15.89
N SER A 142 8.53 -11.14 16.37
CA SER A 142 8.01 -10.46 17.56
C SER A 142 8.63 -10.93 18.87
N ASN A 143 9.42 -12.01 18.82
CA ASN A 143 10.06 -12.63 19.98
C ASN A 143 11.55 -12.36 19.89
N THR A 144 11.98 -11.17 20.29
CA THR A 144 13.34 -10.70 19.99
C THR A 144 14.12 -10.42 21.24
N ASP A 145 15.22 -11.13 21.35
CA ASP A 145 16.35 -10.73 22.16
C ASP A 145 17.04 -9.46 21.59
N ASP A 146 16.75 -9.08 20.33
CA ASP A 146 17.22 -7.85 19.71
C ASP A 146 16.06 -7.02 19.11
N PRO A 147 15.66 -5.91 19.75
CA PRO A 147 14.63 -5.01 19.25
C PRO A 147 15.08 -4.10 18.09
N THR A 148 16.38 -4.08 17.76
CA THR A 148 16.98 -3.13 16.80
C THR A 148 16.32 -3.21 15.44
N SER A 149 16.17 -4.42 14.91
CA SER A 149 15.54 -4.66 13.60
C SER A 149 14.11 -4.13 13.53
N ARG A 150 13.35 -4.29 14.60
CA ARG A 150 11.99 -3.78 14.70
C ARG A 150 11.95 -2.25 14.78
N ILE A 151 12.83 -1.64 15.56
CA ILE A 151 12.95 -0.19 15.68
C ILE A 151 13.32 0.44 14.32
N VAL A 152 14.29 -0.14 13.62
CA VAL A 152 14.71 0.32 12.28
C VAL A 152 13.55 0.21 11.28
N PHE A 153 12.79 -0.89 11.31
CA PHE A 153 11.61 -1.06 10.46
C PHE A 153 10.55 0.03 10.74
N GLU A 154 10.24 0.27 12.01
CA GLU A 154 9.24 1.28 12.40
C GLU A 154 9.70 2.70 12.00
N TYR A 155 10.98 3.02 12.19
CA TYR A 155 11.57 4.30 11.79
C TYR A 155 11.50 4.49 10.27
N ALA A 156 11.99 3.53 9.49
CA ALA A 156 12.05 3.63 8.04
C ALA A 156 10.64 3.69 7.41
N THR A 157 9.74 2.80 7.84
CA THR A 157 8.36 2.80 7.33
C THR A 157 7.57 4.02 7.79
N GLY A 158 7.77 4.47 9.02
CA GLY A 158 7.13 5.67 9.56
C GLY A 158 7.52 6.92 8.76
N GLY A 159 8.82 7.11 8.49
CA GLY A 159 9.32 8.20 7.67
C GLY A 159 8.77 8.18 6.24
N LEU A 160 8.78 7.00 5.59
CA LEU A 160 8.21 6.85 4.26
C LEU A 160 6.73 7.22 4.21
N LEU A 161 5.92 6.69 5.13
CA LEU A 161 4.48 6.95 5.17
C LEU A 161 4.17 8.43 5.48
N ALA A 162 4.99 9.08 6.31
CA ALA A 162 4.90 10.53 6.55
C ALA A 162 5.19 11.35 5.29
N LEU A 163 6.21 10.97 4.51
CA LEU A 163 6.51 11.62 3.23
C LEU A 163 5.40 11.42 2.20
N MET A 164 4.78 10.25 2.15
CA MET A 164 3.61 10.00 1.29
C MET A 164 2.42 10.87 1.69
N ALA A 165 2.13 11.02 2.99
CA ALA A 165 1.11 11.94 3.47
C ALA A 165 1.43 13.39 3.10
N TYR A 166 2.67 13.84 3.28
CA TYR A 166 3.15 15.18 2.92
C TYR A 166 2.99 15.47 1.42
N ARG A 167 3.22 14.47 0.56
CA ARG A 167 2.99 14.62 -0.89
C ARG A 167 1.53 14.98 -1.20
N ALA A 168 0.56 14.35 -0.54
CA ALA A 168 -0.86 14.70 -0.69
C ALA A 168 -1.19 16.08 -0.08
N GLU A 169 -0.61 16.41 1.08
CA GLU A 169 -0.76 17.73 1.73
C GLU A 169 -0.31 18.87 0.80
N THR A 170 0.76 18.67 0.03
CA THR A 170 1.24 19.64 -0.97
C THR A 170 0.47 19.65 -2.28
N GLY A 171 -0.68 18.96 -2.35
CA GLY A 171 -1.50 18.89 -3.56
C GLY A 171 -0.80 18.19 -4.73
N PHE A 172 0.06 17.20 -4.42
CA PHE A 172 0.84 16.45 -5.41
C PHE A 172 1.81 17.32 -6.23
N ALA A 173 2.27 18.44 -5.67
CA ALA A 173 3.18 19.38 -6.33
C ALA A 173 4.51 18.74 -6.75
N TYR A 174 4.91 17.65 -6.09
CA TYR A 174 6.15 16.92 -6.38
C TYR A 174 5.86 15.54 -6.96
N PRO A 175 6.54 15.14 -8.05
CA PRO A 175 6.49 13.77 -8.56
C PRO A 175 6.94 12.75 -7.51
N VAL A 176 6.38 11.54 -7.54
CA VAL A 176 6.76 10.48 -6.59
C VAL A 176 8.24 10.12 -6.70
N GLU A 177 8.82 10.23 -7.88
CA GLU A 177 10.25 10.01 -8.16
C GLU A 177 11.16 10.94 -7.33
N THR A 178 10.71 12.17 -7.08
CA THR A 178 11.44 13.12 -6.22
C THR A 178 11.58 12.58 -4.81
N PHE A 179 10.51 12.01 -4.25
CA PHE A 179 10.54 11.41 -2.91
C PHE A 179 11.43 10.18 -2.87
N LEU A 180 11.36 9.33 -3.88
CA LEU A 180 12.22 8.14 -3.98
C LEU A 180 13.70 8.55 -4.09
N HIS A 181 14.00 9.61 -4.82
CA HIS A 181 15.36 10.14 -4.95
C HIS A 181 15.91 10.69 -3.63
N CYS A 182 15.06 11.36 -2.85
CA CYS A 182 15.45 11.86 -1.52
C CYS A 182 15.65 10.74 -0.49
N LEU A 183 14.93 9.62 -0.65
CA LEU A 183 15.06 8.46 0.25
C LEU A 183 16.32 7.62 -0.03
N ALA A 184 16.83 7.67 -1.26
CA ALA A 184 17.92 6.81 -1.72
C ALA A 184 19.22 6.95 -0.92
N PRO A 185 19.72 8.16 -0.58
CA PRO A 185 20.94 8.31 0.18
C PRO A 185 20.75 8.12 1.69
N GLU A 186 19.52 8.17 2.19
CA GLU A 186 19.18 8.26 3.61
C GLU A 186 18.65 6.95 4.20
N VAL A 187 18.66 5.84 3.44
CA VAL A 187 18.34 4.52 4.01
C VAL A 187 19.37 4.25 5.11
N PRO A 188 18.98 4.18 6.39
CA PRO A 188 19.94 4.01 7.48
C PRO A 188 20.82 2.78 7.22
N ALA A 189 22.13 2.92 7.41
CA ALA A 189 23.07 1.80 7.32
C ALA A 189 22.59 0.60 8.16
N ALA A 190 21.97 0.87 9.31
CA ALA A 190 21.33 -0.12 10.16
C ALA A 190 20.24 -0.94 9.43
N LEU A 191 19.49 -0.36 8.48
CA LEU A 191 18.52 -1.14 7.67
C LEU A 191 19.25 -2.06 6.71
N LEU A 192 20.35 -1.60 6.13
CA LEU A 192 21.21 -2.41 5.27
C LEU A 192 21.84 -3.57 6.03
N ASP A 193 22.30 -3.34 7.26
CA ASP A 193 22.88 -4.37 8.13
C ASP A 193 21.83 -5.43 8.47
N VAL A 194 20.63 -5.02 8.91
CA VAL A 194 19.49 -5.90 9.20
C VAL A 194 19.10 -6.76 8.00
N LEU A 195 19.16 -6.21 6.78
CA LEU A 195 18.82 -6.93 5.56
C LEU A 195 19.96 -7.81 5.04
N SER A 196 21.21 -7.54 5.46
CA SER A 196 22.42 -8.26 5.01
C SER A 196 22.93 -9.34 5.99
N GLU A 197 22.61 -9.25 7.28
CA GLU A 197 23.12 -10.19 8.32
C GLU A 197 22.60 -11.63 8.25
N LYS A 198 21.76 -11.96 7.26
CA LYS A 198 21.32 -13.35 7.02
C LYS A 198 21.94 -13.93 5.75
N ARG A 199 23.26 -14.11 5.77
CA ARG A 199 23.93 -15.11 4.94
C ARG A 199 24.45 -16.27 5.77
#